data_0968b9b25022d0520336cddc89ee023c
#
_entry.id   0968b9b25022d0520336cddc89ee023c
#
_cell.length_a   1.000
_cell.length_b   1.000
_cell.length_c   1.000
_cell.angle_alpha   90.00
_cell.angle_beta   90.00
_cell.angle_gamma   90.00
#
_symmetry.space_group_name_H-M   'P 1'
#
loop_
_entity.id
_entity.type
_entity.pdbx_description
1 polymer ?
#
loop_
_entity_poly.entity_id
_entity_poly.type
_entity_poly.pdbx_seq_one_letter_code
_entity_poly.pdbx_strand_id
1 'polypeptide(L)'
;MVVAEILTGIALVQKSVDFIKSNIGTANDIKDIATQIDGFFTGEAQMNKKSGRGMSIAEQFGSVESSATDFIDRKLLEEKRNELKIMINMRFGPTAWDEIIAERASRINEAKEAKRLQRVEARQKQQEIYEIFQ
;
A
#
# COMPACT_ATOMS: atom_id res chain seq x y z
N MET A 1 11.91 27.16 4.15
CA MET A 1 10.56 26.72 3.82
C MET A 1 10.57 25.23 3.55
N VAL A 2 9.96 24.49 4.42
CA VAL A 2 9.92 23.03 4.25
C VAL A 2 8.76 22.71 3.33
N VAL A 3 9.05 22.35 2.12
CA VAL A 3 8.06 21.71 1.26
C VAL A 3 7.85 20.31 1.83
N ALA A 4 6.65 19.97 2.22
CA ALA A 4 6.33 18.64 2.65
C ALA A 4 6.70 17.70 1.49
N GLU A 5 7.82 17.00 1.63
CA GLU A 5 8.23 16.04 0.62
C GLU A 5 7.21 14.90 0.59
N ILE A 6 6.54 14.76 -0.55
CA ILE A 6 5.73 13.60 -0.80
C ILE A 6 6.69 12.47 -1.09
N LEU A 7 6.86 11.59 -0.11
CA LEU A 7 7.67 10.40 -0.31
C LEU A 7 6.99 9.50 -1.32
N THR A 8 7.71 9.20 -2.39
CA THR A 8 7.22 8.32 -3.44
C THR A 8 7.64 6.88 -3.19
N GLY A 9 6.80 5.97 -3.59
CA GLY A 9 6.99 4.52 -3.64
C GLY A 9 8.12 3.94 -2.80
N ILE A 10 9.27 3.72 -3.42
CA ILE A 10 10.41 3.05 -2.77
C ILE A 10 10.98 3.83 -1.59
N ALA A 11 10.97 5.16 -1.64
CA ALA A 11 11.45 5.98 -0.53
C ALA A 11 10.55 5.81 0.69
N LEU A 12 9.24 5.73 0.49
CA LEU A 12 8.29 5.49 1.57
C LEU A 12 8.46 4.08 2.15
N VAL A 13 8.67 3.08 1.29
CA VAL A 13 8.96 1.70 1.71
C VAL A 13 10.22 1.66 2.57
N GLN A 14 11.32 2.25 2.12
CA GLN A 14 12.58 2.26 2.85
C GLN A 14 12.46 2.96 4.20
N LYS A 15 11.82 4.13 4.21
CA LYS A 15 11.61 4.90 5.44
C LYS A 15 10.77 4.12 6.46
N SER A 16 9.71 3.48 6.00
CA SER A 16 8.84 2.68 6.86
C SER A 16 9.59 1.49 7.46
N VAL A 17 10.34 0.76 6.65
CA VAL A 17 11.11 -0.40 7.11
C VAL A 17 12.22 0.03 8.07
N ASP A 18 12.92 1.11 7.78
CA ASP A 18 13.99 1.63 8.65
C ASP A 18 13.44 2.06 10.01
N PHE A 19 12.29 2.72 10.04
CA PHE A 19 11.63 3.09 11.28
C PHE A 19 11.26 1.86 12.10
N ILE A 20 10.65 0.87 11.46
CA ILE A 20 10.25 -0.38 12.13
C ILE A 20 11.48 -1.09 12.67
N LYS A 21 12.54 -1.19 11.87
CA LYS A 21 13.80 -1.81 12.28
C LYS A 21 14.37 -1.16 13.55
N SER A 22 14.29 0.17 13.64
CA SER A 22 14.81 0.92 14.78
C SER A 22 13.93 0.80 16.04
N ASN A 23 12.65 0.53 15.89
CA ASN A 23 11.68 0.62 16.99
C ASN A 23 11.03 -0.70 17.39
N ILE A 24 11.15 -1.74 16.56
CA ILE A 24 10.45 -3.01 16.81
C ILE A 24 10.89 -3.70 18.10
N GLY A 25 12.16 -3.56 18.46
CA GLY A 25 12.71 -4.15 19.68
C GLY A 25 12.12 -3.58 20.96
N THR A 26 11.66 -2.32 20.93
CA THR A 26 11.07 -1.63 22.07
C THR A 26 9.55 -1.54 22.01
N ALA A 27 8.96 -2.01 20.92
CA ALA A 27 7.51 -1.99 20.74
C ALA A 27 6.86 -2.99 21.68
N ASN A 28 5.95 -2.53 22.51
CA ASN A 28 5.19 -3.38 23.44
C ASN A 28 4.05 -4.10 22.70
N ASP A 29 3.52 -3.50 21.65
CA ASP A 29 2.43 -4.03 20.84
C ASP A 29 2.71 -3.68 19.39
N ILE A 30 2.17 -4.48 18.49
CA ILE A 30 2.23 -4.21 17.05
C ILE A 30 1.60 -2.85 16.69
N LYS A 31 0.69 -2.36 17.51
CA LYS A 31 0.08 -1.03 17.36
C LYS A 31 1.11 0.10 17.33
N ASP A 32 2.23 -0.08 18.02
CA ASP A 32 3.28 0.93 18.10
C ASP A 32 3.96 1.17 16.74
N ILE A 33 3.88 0.18 15.85
CA ILE A 33 4.46 0.25 14.52
C ILE A 33 3.40 0.17 13.41
N ALA A 34 2.12 0.21 13.76
CA ALA A 34 1.02 0.04 12.80
C ALA A 34 1.02 1.11 11.71
N THR A 35 1.29 2.36 12.05
CA THR A 35 1.35 3.46 11.08
C THR A 35 2.44 3.23 10.04
N GLN A 36 3.58 2.70 10.48
CA GLN A 36 4.71 2.41 9.59
C GLN A 36 4.45 1.20 8.71
N ILE A 37 3.74 0.20 9.22
CA ILE A 37 3.29 -0.93 8.42
C ILE A 37 2.35 -0.44 7.31
N ASP A 38 1.41 0.44 7.65
CA ASP A 38 0.52 1.06 6.67
C ASP A 38 1.31 1.89 5.63
N GLY A 39 2.32 2.60 6.08
CA GLY A 39 3.23 3.34 5.21
C GLY A 39 3.95 2.44 4.21
N PHE A 40 4.41 1.29 4.65
CA PHE A 40 5.00 0.28 3.76
C PHE A 40 4.03 -0.15 2.67
N PHE A 41 2.81 -0.50 3.04
CA PHE A 41 1.80 -0.94 2.07
C PHE A 41 1.39 0.19 1.12
N THR A 42 1.34 1.43 1.59
CA THR A 42 1.09 2.59 0.75
C THR A 42 2.19 2.76 -0.30
N GLY A 43 3.45 2.64 0.12
CA GLY A 43 4.59 2.71 -0.78
C GLY A 43 4.58 1.58 -1.81
N GLU A 44 4.29 0.36 -1.39
CA GLU A 44 4.14 -0.80 -2.28
C GLU A 44 3.05 -0.57 -3.32
N ALA A 45 1.88 -0.08 -2.89
CA ALA A 45 0.77 0.22 -3.78
C ALA A 45 1.13 1.30 -4.81
N GLN A 46 1.86 2.33 -4.41
CA GLN A 46 2.34 3.37 -5.32
C GLN A 46 3.29 2.81 -6.37
N MET A 47 4.19 1.93 -5.98
CA MET A 47 5.12 1.27 -6.90
C MET A 47 4.38 0.39 -7.91
N ASN A 48 3.42 -0.41 -7.44
CA ASN A 48 2.63 -1.28 -8.30
C ASN A 48 1.76 -0.48 -9.27
N LYS A 49 1.19 0.62 -8.83
CA LYS A 49 0.39 1.51 -9.66
C LYS A 49 1.23 2.15 -10.77
N LYS A 50 2.45 2.57 -10.43
CA LYS A 50 3.39 3.13 -11.41
C LYS A 50 3.76 2.11 -12.48
N SER A 51 4.01 0.87 -12.09
CA SER A 51 4.33 -0.23 -13.01
C SER A 51 3.16 -0.63 -13.90
N GLY A 52 1.92 -0.43 -13.43
CA GLY A 52 0.71 -0.81 -14.14
C GLY A 52 0.21 0.22 -15.15
N ARG A 53 0.81 1.40 -15.23
CA ARG A 53 0.42 2.41 -16.20
C ARG A 53 1.02 2.10 -17.55
N GLY A 54 0.19 2.17 -18.60
CA GLY A 54 0.68 2.14 -19.97
C GLY A 54 1.69 3.26 -20.19
N MET A 55 2.84 2.91 -20.75
CA MET A 55 3.88 3.87 -21.01
C MET A 55 3.51 4.78 -22.19
N SER A 56 3.76 6.08 -22.04
CA SER A 56 3.68 7.02 -23.16
C SER A 56 4.78 6.69 -24.18
N ILE A 57 4.62 7.19 -25.39
CA ILE A 57 5.61 6.99 -26.47
C ILE A 57 6.99 7.52 -26.04
N ALA A 58 7.02 8.67 -25.35
CA ALA A 58 8.26 9.26 -24.86
C ALA A 58 8.92 8.37 -23.81
N GLU A 59 8.13 7.74 -22.94
CA GLU A 59 8.63 6.79 -21.94
C GLU A 59 9.16 5.52 -22.58
N GLN A 60 8.56 5.07 -23.68
CA GLN A 60 9.03 3.91 -24.43
C GLN A 60 10.43 4.13 -25.04
N PHE A 61 10.74 5.34 -25.46
CA PHE A 61 12.05 5.66 -25.99
C PHE A 61 13.14 5.78 -24.92
N GLY A 62 12.76 6.08 -23.68
CA GLY A 62 13.67 6.03 -22.52
C GLY A 62 13.70 4.67 -21.85
N SER A 63 13.11 3.65 -22.44
CA SER A 63 12.73 2.40 -21.80
C SER A 63 13.89 1.55 -21.28
N VAL A 64 15.08 1.65 -21.82
CA VAL A 64 16.21 0.81 -21.40
C VAL A 64 16.63 1.18 -19.97
N GLU A 65 16.81 2.48 -19.69
CA GLU A 65 17.15 2.95 -18.36
C GLU A 65 15.97 2.78 -17.38
N SER A 66 14.76 3.10 -17.83
CA SER A 66 13.54 2.94 -17.04
C SER A 66 13.30 1.49 -16.64
N SER A 67 13.52 0.56 -17.55
CA SER A 67 13.34 -0.88 -17.28
C SER A 67 14.31 -1.40 -16.24
N ALA A 68 15.57 -0.96 -16.30
CA ALA A 68 16.59 -1.33 -15.33
C ALA A 68 16.25 -0.77 -13.95
N THR A 69 15.83 0.50 -13.89
CA THR A 69 15.42 1.16 -12.64
C THR A 69 14.19 0.47 -12.03
N ASP A 70 13.19 0.17 -12.84
CA ASP A 70 11.99 -0.53 -12.37
C ASP A 70 12.31 -1.92 -11.85
N PHE A 71 13.20 -2.64 -12.52
CA PHE A 71 13.66 -3.96 -12.06
C PHE A 71 14.35 -3.88 -10.70
N ILE A 72 15.27 -2.91 -10.55
CA ILE A 72 16.00 -2.71 -9.29
C ILE A 72 15.03 -2.33 -8.17
N ASP A 73 14.10 -1.42 -8.44
CA ASP A 73 13.10 -1.00 -7.46
C ASP A 73 12.22 -2.16 -7.01
N ARG A 74 11.79 -3.02 -7.93
CA ARG A 74 11.00 -4.21 -7.57
C ARG A 74 11.81 -5.19 -6.73
N LYS A 75 13.08 -5.36 -7.03
CA LYS A 75 13.97 -6.23 -6.24
C LYS A 75 14.18 -5.66 -4.83
N LEU A 76 14.37 -4.35 -4.72
CA LEU A 76 14.45 -3.68 -3.43
C LEU A 76 13.16 -3.84 -2.64
N LEU A 77 12.01 -3.70 -3.29
CA LEU A 77 10.71 -3.90 -2.64
C LEU A 77 10.59 -5.31 -2.07
N GLU A 78 10.96 -6.33 -2.85
CA GLU A 78 10.94 -7.72 -2.39
C GLU A 78 11.86 -7.92 -1.19
N GLU A 79 13.07 -7.37 -1.23
CA GLU A 79 14.02 -7.45 -0.12
C GLU A 79 13.47 -6.79 1.13
N LYS A 80 12.91 -5.59 1.00
CA LYS A 80 12.34 -4.85 2.12
C LYS A 80 11.10 -5.54 2.69
N ARG A 81 10.27 -6.12 1.83
CA ARG A 81 9.14 -6.91 2.27
C ARG A 81 9.57 -8.14 3.07
N ASN A 82 10.57 -8.87 2.60
CA ASN A 82 11.12 -10.02 3.30
C ASN A 82 11.76 -9.63 4.62
N GLU A 83 12.51 -8.54 4.64
CA GLU A 83 13.13 -7.99 5.85
C GLU A 83 12.06 -7.65 6.89
N LEU A 84 11.00 -6.97 6.48
CA LEU A 84 9.89 -6.61 7.35
C LEU A 84 9.16 -7.85 7.88
N LYS A 85 8.88 -8.81 7.01
CA LYS A 85 8.27 -10.09 7.39
C LYS A 85 9.08 -10.80 8.47
N ILE A 86 10.38 -10.90 8.28
CA ILE A 86 11.27 -11.57 9.23
C ILE A 86 11.25 -10.84 10.57
N MET A 87 11.38 -9.52 10.57
CA MET A 87 11.38 -8.72 11.80
C MET A 87 10.07 -8.89 12.58
N ILE A 88 8.95 -8.81 11.90
CA ILE A 88 7.63 -8.93 12.53
C ILE A 88 7.42 -10.33 13.08
N ASN A 89 7.74 -11.35 12.31
CA ASN A 89 7.58 -12.74 12.75
C ASN A 89 8.50 -13.08 13.93
N MET A 90 9.70 -12.55 13.95
CA MET A 90 10.62 -12.76 15.07
C MET A 90 10.14 -12.07 16.35
N ARG A 91 9.51 -10.92 16.23
CA ARG A 91 9.07 -10.13 17.40
C ARG A 91 7.71 -10.57 17.94
N PHE A 92 6.76 -10.87 17.05
CA PHE A 92 5.36 -11.09 17.42
C PHE A 92 4.86 -12.52 17.18
N GLY A 93 5.68 -13.38 16.58
CA GLY A 93 5.35 -14.78 16.35
C GLY A 93 5.41 -15.19 14.89
N PRO A 94 5.57 -16.49 14.61
CA PRO A 94 5.87 -16.98 13.26
C PRO A 94 4.75 -16.77 12.23
N THR A 95 3.53 -16.49 12.68
CA THR A 95 2.39 -16.25 11.79
C THR A 95 1.94 -14.79 11.77
N ALA A 96 2.65 -13.91 12.47
CA ALA A 96 2.23 -12.52 12.64
C ALA A 96 2.11 -11.78 11.30
N TRP A 97 3.07 -11.93 10.40
CA TRP A 97 3.02 -11.30 9.08
C TRP A 97 1.82 -11.77 8.26
N ASP A 98 1.57 -13.08 8.25
CA ASP A 98 0.44 -13.66 7.52
C ASP A 98 -0.89 -13.17 8.08
N GLU A 99 -0.99 -13.01 9.40
CA GLU A 99 -2.17 -12.45 10.06
C GLU A 99 -2.39 -10.97 9.66
N ILE A 100 -1.33 -10.18 9.59
CA ILE A 100 -1.40 -8.79 9.13
C ILE A 100 -1.90 -8.72 7.69
N ILE A 101 -1.37 -9.54 6.80
CA ILE A 101 -1.78 -9.59 5.40
C ILE A 101 -3.26 -9.97 5.28
N ALA A 102 -3.70 -10.99 6.02
CA ALA A 102 -5.09 -11.44 6.01
C ALA A 102 -6.05 -10.36 6.53
N GLU A 103 -5.70 -9.71 7.64
CA GLU A 103 -6.48 -8.63 8.21
C GLU A 103 -6.60 -7.44 7.25
N ARG A 104 -5.48 -7.07 6.62
CA ARG A 104 -5.47 -6.00 5.63
C ARG A 104 -6.38 -6.33 4.44
N ALA A 105 -6.30 -7.55 3.92
CA ALA A 105 -7.14 -8.00 2.81
C ALA A 105 -8.62 -7.94 3.18
N SER A 106 -8.97 -8.37 4.38
CA SER A 106 -10.33 -8.32 4.90
C SER A 106 -10.86 -6.90 4.97
N ARG A 107 -10.07 -5.96 5.50
CA ARG A 107 -10.47 -4.55 5.61
C ARG A 107 -10.62 -3.89 4.25
N ILE A 108 -9.77 -4.21 3.29
CA ILE A 108 -9.88 -3.71 1.92
C ILE A 108 -11.18 -4.20 1.29
N ASN A 109 -11.51 -5.48 1.46
CA ASN A 109 -12.73 -6.06 0.93
C ASN A 109 -13.98 -5.46 1.58
N GLU A 110 -13.96 -5.23 2.89
CA GLU A 110 -15.04 -4.56 3.60
C GLU A 110 -15.26 -3.13 3.10
N ALA A 111 -14.18 -2.39 2.87
CA ALA A 111 -14.26 -1.04 2.35
C ALA A 111 -14.83 -1.00 0.93
N LYS A 112 -14.43 -1.95 0.08
CA LYS A 112 -14.97 -2.09 -1.28
C LYS A 112 -16.46 -2.40 -1.26
N GLU A 113 -16.86 -3.32 -0.38
CA GLU A 113 -18.27 -3.71 -0.24
C GLU A 113 -19.12 -2.55 0.28
N ALA A 114 -18.63 -1.78 1.24
CA ALA A 114 -19.32 -0.61 1.76
C ALA A 114 -19.55 0.44 0.66
N LYS A 115 -18.54 0.67 -0.17
CA LYS A 115 -18.65 1.59 -1.31
C LYS A 115 -19.65 1.09 -2.35
N ARG A 116 -19.64 -0.21 -2.62
CA ARG A 116 -20.58 -0.82 -3.55
C ARG A 116 -22.03 -0.63 -3.07
N LEU A 117 -22.28 -0.88 -1.79
CA LEU A 117 -23.60 -0.72 -1.19
C LEU A 117 -24.06 0.74 -1.23
N GLN A 118 -23.16 1.69 -0.95
CA GLN A 118 -23.47 3.12 -1.04
C GLN A 118 -23.89 3.52 -2.46
N ARG A 119 -23.21 2.98 -3.47
CA ARG A 119 -23.56 3.24 -4.88
C ARG A 119 -24.91 2.67 -5.24
N VAL A 120 -25.22 1.47 -4.77
CA VAL A 120 -26.52 0.82 -5.00
C VAL A 120 -27.64 1.65 -4.36
N GLU A 121 -27.47 2.05 -3.10
CA GLU A 121 -28.45 2.90 -2.40
C GLU A 121 -28.66 4.25 -3.10
N ALA A 122 -27.58 4.88 -3.54
CA ALA A 122 -27.66 6.15 -4.26
C ALA A 122 -28.43 6.01 -5.56
N ARG A 123 -28.22 4.93 -6.30
CA ARG A 123 -28.97 4.64 -7.53
C ARG A 123 -30.45 4.42 -7.25
N GLN A 124 -30.76 3.67 -6.21
CA GLN A 124 -32.15 3.42 -5.81
C GLN A 124 -32.89 4.70 -5.43
N LYS A 125 -32.20 5.57 -4.67
CA LYS A 125 -32.77 6.87 -4.30
C LYS A 125 -33.03 7.76 -5.52
N GLN A 126 -32.08 7.80 -6.45
CA GLN A 126 -32.25 8.55 -7.70
C GLN A 126 -33.43 8.02 -8.53
N GLN A 127 -33.56 6.70 -8.60
CA GLN A 127 -34.63 6.05 -9.32
C GLN A 127 -36.02 6.36 -8.69
N GLU A 128 -36.13 6.28 -7.38
CA GLU A 128 -37.33 6.63 -6.63
C GLU A 128 -37.74 8.09 -6.86
N ILE A 129 -36.76 9.01 -6.80
CA ILE A 129 -37.00 10.44 -7.07
C ILE A 129 -37.50 10.63 -8.51
N TYR A 130 -36.90 9.95 -9.45
CA TYR A 130 -37.29 10.02 -10.87
C TYR A 130 -38.71 9.54 -11.07
N GLU A 131 -39.10 8.44 -10.45
CA GLU A 131 -40.47 7.89 -10.52
C GLU A 131 -41.49 8.83 -9.91
N ILE A 132 -41.16 9.52 -8.81
CA ILE A 132 -42.05 10.47 -8.18
C ILE A 132 -42.37 11.66 -9.10
N PHE A 133 -41.43 12.10 -9.92
CA PHE A 133 -41.54 13.25 -10.78
C PHE A 133 -42.00 12.91 -12.21
N GLN A 134 -42.35 11.66 -12.48
CA GLN A 134 -43.01 11.31 -13.73
C GLN A 134 -44.54 11.64 -13.60
#